data_48dd87495377f0b1cb1190944a179229
#
_entry.id   48dd87495377f0b1cb1190944a179229
#
_cell.length_a   1.000
_cell.length_b   1.000
_cell.length_c   1.000
_cell.angle_alpha   90.00
_cell.angle_beta   90.00
_cell.angle_gamma   90.00
#
_symmetry.space_group_name_H-M   'P 1'
#
loop_
_entity.id
_entity.type
_entity.pdbx_description
1 polymer ?
#
loop_
_entity_poly.entity_id
_entity_poly.type
_entity_poly.pdbx_seq_one_letter_code
_entity_poly.pdbx_strand_id
1 'polypeptide(L)'
;MVQTLKLYSQSEAYMNKTLVFQSDFGLVDGAVSAMEGVALQVDSELKLHHLTHDITPYNIFEGSYRLFQTVNYWPEGTVFVSVVDPGVGTNRKSVVAKTKTGQYIVTPDNGTLTHLNKYLGIVELREIEESINRRKNTELSYTFHGRDVYAYTGARLAAGVITYEEVGKELPLSDIVELDVVETEYDAAEKSVKGCVDILDVRFGSLWTSISRDDFYQLNPEFGKRYEVSIFHENMLAYQNQVVYQHSFAEVPVGSPLLYINSVYRVGIAINQGSFARAYNVGTGTNWKIRIRAID
;
A
#
# COMPACT_ATOMS: atom_id res chain seq x y z
N MET A 1 23.49 -5.51 54.11
CA MET A 1 22.63 -4.47 53.49
C MET A 1 22.75 -4.63 51.99
N VAL A 2 21.84 -5.45 51.40
CA VAL A 2 21.84 -5.79 49.98
C VAL A 2 20.82 -4.88 49.31
N GLN A 3 21.27 -3.92 48.50
CA GLN A 3 20.39 -3.08 47.69
C GLN A 3 19.89 -3.89 46.48
N THR A 4 18.60 -4.15 46.48
CA THR A 4 17.89 -4.77 45.36
C THR A 4 17.75 -3.72 44.24
N LEU A 5 18.54 -3.84 43.19
CA LEU A 5 18.33 -3.11 41.94
C LEU A 5 17.03 -3.61 41.28
N LYS A 6 15.99 -2.79 41.32
CA LYS A 6 14.80 -2.97 40.50
C LYS A 6 15.19 -2.68 39.04
N LEU A 7 15.31 -3.72 38.24
CA LEU A 7 15.33 -3.65 36.80
C LEU A 7 13.94 -3.23 36.31
N TYR A 8 13.78 -1.96 35.95
CA TYR A 8 12.65 -1.51 35.16
C TYR A 8 12.89 -1.92 33.73
N SER A 9 12.30 -3.03 33.29
CA SER A 9 12.11 -3.33 31.88
C SER A 9 10.80 -2.68 31.43
N GLN A 10 10.82 -1.39 31.18
CA GLN A 10 9.87 -0.77 30.25
C GLN A 10 10.58 -0.78 28.89
N SER A 11 10.12 -1.61 27.98
CA SER A 11 10.40 -1.42 26.58
C SER A 11 9.59 -0.17 26.15
N GLU A 12 10.19 1.01 26.36
CA GLU A 12 9.72 2.20 25.66
C GLU A 12 9.73 1.87 24.17
N ALA A 13 8.59 1.92 23.53
CA ALA A 13 8.48 1.73 22.09
C ALA A 13 9.42 2.76 21.44
N TYR A 14 10.49 2.29 20.83
CA TYR A 14 11.51 3.14 20.24
C TYR A 14 10.94 3.86 19.03
N MET A 15 10.55 5.11 19.19
CA MET A 15 10.13 5.98 18.09
C MET A 15 11.39 6.54 17.41
N ASN A 16 11.54 6.30 16.13
CA ASN A 16 12.77 6.64 15.38
C ASN A 16 12.74 8.05 14.76
N LYS A 17 11.74 8.88 15.14
CA LYS A 17 11.51 10.24 14.61
C LYS A 17 11.33 10.31 13.09
N THR A 18 10.94 9.21 12.46
CA THR A 18 10.75 9.13 11.01
C THR A 18 9.26 9.17 10.67
N LEU A 19 8.89 10.13 9.82
CA LEU A 19 7.52 10.33 9.34
C LEU A 19 7.50 10.26 7.81
N VAL A 20 6.69 9.35 7.25
CA VAL A 20 6.59 9.11 5.81
C VAL A 20 5.20 9.49 5.33
N PHE A 21 5.11 10.39 4.36
CA PHE A 21 3.85 10.85 3.80
C PHE A 21 3.48 10.14 2.49
N GLN A 22 2.19 9.87 2.33
CA GLN A 22 1.57 9.43 1.08
C GLN A 22 0.23 10.12 0.90
N SER A 23 -0.09 10.54 -0.33
CA SER A 23 -1.42 11.10 -0.65
C SER A 23 -1.70 11.06 -2.17
N ASP A 24 -2.93 11.48 -2.51
CA ASP A 24 -3.36 11.77 -3.89
C ASP A 24 -3.37 13.29 -4.20
N PHE A 25 -2.64 14.10 -3.40
CA PHE A 25 -2.66 15.56 -3.53
C PHE A 25 -1.79 16.11 -4.66
N GLY A 26 -0.84 15.31 -5.15
CA GLY A 26 0.22 15.82 -6.04
C GLY A 26 1.16 16.80 -5.33
N LEU A 27 2.00 17.46 -6.12
CA LEU A 27 2.96 18.48 -5.64
C LEU A 27 2.78 19.84 -6.35
N VAL A 28 1.66 20.03 -7.05
CA VAL A 28 1.42 21.26 -7.82
C VAL A 28 0.90 22.42 -6.98
N ASP A 29 0.40 22.15 -5.77
CA ASP A 29 -0.05 23.16 -4.81
C ASP A 29 0.60 22.99 -3.43
N GLY A 30 0.14 23.72 -2.42
CA GLY A 30 0.73 23.74 -1.09
C GLY A 30 0.23 22.68 -0.12
N ALA A 31 -0.60 21.71 -0.53
CA ALA A 31 -1.24 20.77 0.41
C ALA A 31 -0.21 19.88 1.14
N VAL A 32 0.72 19.28 0.41
CA VAL A 32 1.78 18.46 0.99
C VAL A 32 2.71 19.29 1.87
N SER A 33 3.15 20.45 1.38
CA SER A 33 4.00 21.37 2.14
C SER A 33 3.33 21.85 3.44
N ALA A 34 1.99 22.02 3.46
CA ALA A 34 1.26 22.36 4.67
C ALA A 34 1.26 21.22 5.70
N MET A 35 1.20 19.94 5.26
CA MET A 35 1.34 18.79 6.15
C MET A 35 2.75 18.70 6.74
N GLU A 36 3.79 18.91 5.94
CA GLU A 36 5.18 18.97 6.39
C GLU A 36 5.38 20.08 7.41
N GLY A 37 4.89 21.28 7.12
CA GLY A 37 4.97 22.43 8.03
C GLY A 37 4.33 22.17 9.37
N VAL A 38 3.16 21.48 9.40
CA VAL A 38 2.51 21.06 10.66
C VAL A 38 3.37 20.06 11.41
N ALA A 39 3.99 19.09 10.72
CA ALA A 39 4.87 18.11 11.36
C ALA A 39 6.09 18.78 12.00
N LEU A 40 6.74 19.70 11.30
CA LEU A 40 7.91 20.44 11.81
C LEU A 40 7.56 21.43 12.92
N GLN A 41 6.31 21.90 13.03
CA GLN A 41 5.84 22.67 14.19
C GLN A 41 5.72 21.79 15.45
N VAL A 42 5.49 20.49 15.30
CA VAL A 42 5.46 19.55 16.43
C VAL A 42 6.89 19.27 16.93
N ASP A 43 7.78 18.90 16.00
CA ASP A 43 9.20 18.69 16.32
C ASP A 43 10.04 18.96 15.06
N SER A 44 10.94 19.94 15.12
CA SER A 44 11.83 20.31 14.01
C SER A 44 12.87 19.25 13.68
N GLU A 45 13.09 18.27 14.55
CA GLU A 45 14.03 17.17 14.35
C GLU A 45 13.41 15.94 13.67
N LEU A 46 12.13 16.00 13.28
CA LEU A 46 11.50 14.93 12.53
C LEU A 46 12.16 14.76 11.16
N LYS A 47 12.43 13.52 10.81
CA LYS A 47 12.90 13.11 9.48
C LYS A 47 11.69 12.87 8.58
N LEU A 48 11.41 13.85 7.72
CA LEU A 48 10.27 13.77 6.80
C LEU A 48 10.68 13.08 5.51
N HIS A 49 9.88 12.11 5.09
CA HIS A 49 10.04 11.37 3.84
C HIS A 49 8.71 11.27 3.10
N HIS A 50 8.76 10.94 1.83
CA HIS A 50 7.60 10.75 0.98
C HIS A 50 7.65 9.38 0.34
N LEU A 51 6.53 8.63 0.45
CA LEU A 51 6.32 7.44 -0.34
C LEU A 51 5.95 7.85 -1.77
N THR A 52 4.85 8.56 -1.91
CA THR A 52 4.40 9.21 -3.16
C THR A 52 3.25 10.17 -2.86
N HIS A 53 3.07 11.18 -3.71
CA HIS A 53 1.90 12.05 -3.73
C HIS A 53 1.14 11.97 -5.06
N ASP A 54 1.55 11.03 -5.93
CA ASP A 54 0.98 10.80 -7.26
C ASP A 54 0.01 9.61 -7.29
N ILE A 55 -0.62 9.27 -6.15
CA ILE A 55 -1.76 8.36 -6.16
C ILE A 55 -2.84 8.96 -7.05
N THR A 56 -3.43 8.16 -7.92
CA THR A 56 -4.57 8.59 -8.72
C THR A 56 -5.66 9.17 -7.81
N PRO A 57 -6.17 10.39 -8.08
CA PRO A 57 -7.15 11.02 -7.21
C PRO A 57 -8.30 10.09 -6.84
N TYR A 58 -8.59 10.00 -5.53
CA TYR A 58 -9.65 9.17 -4.94
C TYR A 58 -9.41 7.65 -5.00
N ASN A 59 -8.27 7.17 -5.53
CA ASN A 59 -7.98 5.75 -5.65
C ASN A 59 -7.41 5.16 -4.36
N ILE A 60 -8.31 4.77 -3.44
CA ILE A 60 -7.96 4.17 -2.15
C ILE A 60 -7.22 2.84 -2.35
N PHE A 61 -7.61 2.03 -3.36
CA PHE A 61 -6.96 0.75 -3.66
C PHE A 61 -5.47 0.95 -3.99
N GLU A 62 -5.16 1.94 -4.83
CA GLU A 62 -3.78 2.28 -5.17
C GLU A 62 -3.00 2.73 -3.92
N GLY A 63 -3.58 3.60 -3.09
CA GLY A 63 -2.98 4.04 -1.83
C GLY A 63 -2.67 2.87 -0.90
N SER A 64 -3.61 1.94 -0.73
CA SER A 64 -3.43 0.71 0.05
C SER A 64 -2.32 -0.18 -0.51
N TYR A 65 -2.27 -0.34 -1.83
CA TYR A 65 -1.24 -1.17 -2.48
C TYR A 65 0.17 -0.57 -2.33
N ARG A 66 0.32 0.76 -2.45
CA ARG A 66 1.63 1.43 -2.30
C ARG A 66 2.17 1.31 -0.88
N LEU A 67 1.31 1.36 0.14
CA LEU A 67 1.72 1.04 1.52
C LEU A 67 2.25 -0.40 1.61
N PHE A 68 1.51 -1.38 1.12
CA PHE A 68 1.93 -2.79 1.10
C PHE A 68 3.27 -2.98 0.37
N GLN A 69 3.47 -2.31 -0.75
CA GLN A 69 4.71 -2.36 -1.51
C GLN A 69 5.92 -1.87 -0.72
N THR A 70 5.72 -1.01 0.29
CA THR A 70 6.79 -0.16 0.84
C THR A 70 7.04 -0.35 2.33
N VAL A 71 6.00 -0.53 3.16
CA VAL A 71 6.08 -0.45 4.62
C VAL A 71 7.12 -1.41 5.22
N ASN A 72 7.22 -2.64 4.70
CA ASN A 72 8.17 -3.65 5.19
C ASN A 72 9.67 -3.28 5.08
N TYR A 73 10.00 -2.28 4.25
CA TYR A 73 11.39 -1.84 4.06
C TYR A 73 11.80 -0.73 5.02
N TRP A 74 10.87 -0.27 5.86
CA TRP A 74 11.11 0.79 6.83
C TRP A 74 11.33 0.22 8.23
N PRO A 75 12.22 0.85 9.03
CA PRO A 75 12.47 0.41 10.40
C PRO A 75 11.22 0.38 11.27
N GLU A 76 11.23 -0.48 12.29
CA GLU A 76 10.28 -0.41 13.40
C GLU A 76 10.22 1.00 14.00
N GLY A 77 9.03 1.43 14.44
CA GLY A 77 8.80 2.77 14.98
C GLY A 77 8.63 3.86 13.91
N THR A 78 8.73 3.55 12.60
CA THR A 78 8.40 4.50 11.54
C THR A 78 6.90 4.76 11.51
N VAL A 79 6.51 6.03 11.41
CA VAL A 79 5.11 6.44 11.27
C VAL A 79 4.83 6.83 9.81
N PHE A 80 3.81 6.24 9.23
CA PHE A 80 3.28 6.60 7.92
C PHE A 80 2.00 7.43 8.08
N VAL A 81 1.87 8.49 7.31
CA VAL A 81 0.65 9.28 7.14
C VAL A 81 0.16 9.08 5.71
N SER A 82 -0.90 8.32 5.55
CA SER A 82 -1.47 8.01 4.24
C SER A 82 -2.86 8.63 4.09
N VAL A 83 -3.00 9.51 3.12
CA VAL A 83 -4.22 10.30 2.93
C VAL A 83 -4.72 10.19 1.49
N VAL A 84 -5.64 9.27 1.28
CA VAL A 84 -6.54 9.20 0.11
C VAL A 84 -7.94 9.17 0.69
N ASP A 85 -8.62 10.31 0.74
CA ASP A 85 -9.79 10.50 1.61
C ASP A 85 -10.96 11.19 0.91
N PRO A 86 -11.63 10.51 -0.03
CA PRO A 86 -12.84 11.05 -0.67
C PRO A 86 -14.00 11.29 0.32
N GLY A 87 -13.93 10.67 1.51
CA GLY A 87 -14.90 10.81 2.60
C GLY A 87 -14.53 11.84 3.68
N VAL A 88 -13.59 12.74 3.41
CA VAL A 88 -13.18 13.77 4.39
C VAL A 88 -14.38 14.55 4.95
N GLY A 89 -14.44 14.73 6.28
CA GLY A 89 -15.53 15.43 6.95
C GLY A 89 -16.82 14.62 7.12
N THR A 90 -16.85 13.34 6.76
CA THR A 90 -17.97 12.42 7.06
C THR A 90 -17.73 11.63 8.36
N ASN A 91 -18.61 10.68 8.67
CA ASN A 91 -18.53 9.85 9.89
C ASN A 91 -17.52 8.68 9.76
N ARG A 92 -16.69 8.61 8.66
CA ARG A 92 -15.63 7.61 8.58
C ARG A 92 -14.63 7.82 9.71
N LYS A 93 -14.16 6.73 10.34
CA LYS A 93 -13.19 6.82 11.42
C LYS A 93 -11.82 7.30 10.90
N SER A 94 -11.11 8.02 11.74
CA SER A 94 -9.68 8.31 11.60
C SER A 94 -8.92 7.39 12.53
N VAL A 95 -7.92 6.66 12.04
CA VAL A 95 -7.28 5.59 12.80
C VAL A 95 -5.76 5.62 12.74
N VAL A 96 -5.13 4.98 13.73
CA VAL A 96 -3.73 4.57 13.68
C VAL A 96 -3.67 3.06 13.83
N ALA A 97 -3.15 2.37 12.82
CA ALA A 97 -2.90 0.94 12.85
C ALA A 97 -1.43 0.66 13.15
N LYS A 98 -1.15 -0.37 13.96
CA LYS A 98 0.20 -0.89 14.19
C LYS A 98 0.37 -2.20 13.41
N THR A 99 1.39 -2.24 12.58
CA THR A 99 1.70 -3.44 11.78
C THR A 99 2.41 -4.49 12.64
N LYS A 100 2.39 -5.75 12.18
CA LYS A 100 3.13 -6.85 12.82
C LYS A 100 4.64 -6.60 12.88
N THR A 101 5.18 -5.79 11.98
CA THR A 101 6.60 -5.42 11.91
C THR A 101 6.93 -4.10 12.61
N GLY A 102 5.96 -3.53 13.34
CA GLY A 102 6.17 -2.42 14.27
C GLY A 102 6.10 -1.01 13.68
N GLN A 103 5.65 -0.85 12.44
CA GLN A 103 5.36 0.49 11.88
C GLN A 103 3.94 0.92 12.25
N TYR A 104 3.68 2.24 12.22
CA TYR A 104 2.38 2.84 12.50
C TYR A 104 1.82 3.50 11.26
N ILE A 105 0.53 3.30 10.98
CA ILE A 105 -0.14 3.85 9.81
C ILE A 105 -1.29 4.76 10.27
N VAL A 106 -1.14 6.05 10.06
CA VAL A 106 -2.14 7.09 10.35
C VAL A 106 -2.93 7.36 9.08
N THR A 107 -4.24 7.07 9.08
CA THR A 107 -5.04 7.05 7.85
C THR A 107 -6.54 7.15 8.14
N PRO A 108 -7.38 7.58 7.17
CA PRO A 108 -8.80 7.30 7.24
C PRO A 108 -9.07 5.79 7.16
N ASP A 109 -10.04 5.29 7.93
CA ASP A 109 -10.50 3.91 7.86
C ASP A 109 -11.55 3.78 6.74
N ASN A 110 -11.08 3.65 5.53
CA ASN A 110 -11.89 3.66 4.31
C ASN A 110 -11.47 2.59 3.29
N GLY A 111 -10.64 1.62 3.73
CA GLY A 111 -10.05 0.60 2.87
C GLY A 111 -8.55 0.76 2.63
N THR A 112 -7.93 1.87 3.07
CA THR A 112 -6.48 2.10 2.93
C THR A 112 -5.63 1.02 3.61
N LEU A 113 -6.15 0.36 4.64
CA LEU A 113 -5.43 -0.69 5.38
C LEU A 113 -5.55 -2.09 4.75
N THR A 114 -6.36 -2.29 3.71
CA THR A 114 -6.72 -3.61 3.16
C THR A 114 -5.51 -4.50 2.86
N HIS A 115 -4.57 -4.03 2.04
CA HIS A 115 -3.42 -4.85 1.64
C HIS A 115 -2.45 -5.10 2.80
N LEU A 116 -2.28 -4.13 3.70
CA LEU A 116 -1.47 -4.32 4.90
C LEU A 116 -2.07 -5.36 5.83
N ASN A 117 -3.38 -5.28 6.10
CA ASN A 117 -4.07 -6.25 6.94
C ASN A 117 -3.97 -7.66 6.36
N LYS A 118 -4.21 -7.79 5.06
CA LYS A 118 -4.24 -9.08 4.37
C LYS A 118 -2.85 -9.74 4.23
N TYR A 119 -1.81 -8.98 3.90
CA TYR A 119 -0.52 -9.55 3.48
C TYR A 119 0.63 -9.33 4.45
N LEU A 120 0.56 -8.29 5.29
CA LEU A 120 1.59 -7.98 6.28
C LEU A 120 1.13 -8.34 7.71
N GLY A 121 -0.12 -8.07 8.00
CA GLY A 121 -0.75 -8.19 9.31
C GLY A 121 -0.74 -6.87 10.09
N ILE A 122 -1.91 -6.54 10.61
CA ILE A 122 -2.13 -5.46 11.59
C ILE A 122 -2.37 -6.14 12.93
N VAL A 123 -1.73 -5.67 13.99
CA VAL A 123 -1.81 -6.26 15.33
C VAL A 123 -2.60 -5.42 16.32
N GLU A 124 -2.69 -4.11 16.08
CA GLU A 124 -3.47 -3.19 16.91
C GLU A 124 -4.06 -2.08 16.03
N LEU A 125 -5.24 -1.59 16.41
CA LEU A 125 -5.96 -0.48 15.76
C LEU A 125 -6.49 0.47 16.83
N ARG A 126 -6.27 1.79 16.64
CA ARG A 126 -6.83 2.82 17.52
C ARG A 126 -7.54 3.90 16.74
N GLU A 127 -8.71 4.31 17.23
CA GLU A 127 -9.40 5.48 16.70
C GLU A 127 -8.73 6.75 17.21
N ILE A 128 -8.48 7.71 16.34
CA ILE A 128 -7.90 9.00 16.71
C ILE A 128 -8.93 9.80 17.50
N GLU A 129 -8.61 10.14 18.75
CA GLU A 129 -9.41 11.07 19.57
C GLU A 129 -9.14 12.50 19.13
N GLU A 130 -10.01 13.02 18.23
CA GLU A 130 -9.80 14.33 17.62
C GLU A 130 -9.85 15.50 18.62
N SER A 131 -10.52 15.35 19.75
CA SER A 131 -10.53 16.38 20.81
C SER A 131 -9.12 16.67 21.38
N ILE A 132 -8.21 15.70 21.25
CA ILE A 132 -6.83 15.78 21.73
C ILE A 132 -5.83 15.83 20.56
N ASN A 133 -6.11 15.10 19.50
CA ASN A 133 -5.18 14.83 18.39
C ASN A 133 -5.54 15.58 17.10
N ARG A 134 -6.35 16.63 17.20
CA ARG A 134 -6.60 17.60 16.15
C ARG A 134 -5.82 18.88 16.43
N ARG A 135 -5.28 19.50 15.38
CA ARG A 135 -4.61 20.80 15.47
C ARG A 135 -5.58 21.85 15.99
N LYS A 136 -5.17 22.63 16.97
CA LYS A 136 -6.03 23.69 17.59
C LYS A 136 -6.44 24.75 16.58
N ASN A 137 -7.63 25.31 16.77
CA ASN A 137 -8.23 26.39 15.97
C ASN A 137 -8.48 25.98 14.50
N THR A 138 -8.77 24.70 14.24
CA THR A 138 -9.14 24.19 12.90
C THR A 138 -10.56 23.64 12.85
N GLU A 139 -11.36 23.86 13.88
CA GLU A 139 -12.70 23.29 14.05
C GLU A 139 -13.73 23.91 13.09
N LEU A 140 -13.40 25.02 12.45
CA LEU A 140 -14.27 25.67 11.45
C LEU A 140 -14.13 25.09 10.04
N SER A 141 -13.15 24.19 9.81
CA SER A 141 -12.92 23.56 8.51
C SER A 141 -12.71 22.07 8.66
N TYR A 142 -13.51 21.29 7.98
CA TYR A 142 -13.45 19.82 7.97
C TYR A 142 -12.96 19.26 6.61
N THR A 143 -12.34 20.09 5.77
CA THR A 143 -11.95 19.71 4.41
C THR A 143 -10.49 19.31 4.28
N PHE A 144 -9.68 19.46 5.36
CA PHE A 144 -8.25 19.12 5.30
C PHE A 144 -7.78 18.33 6.53
N HIS A 145 -8.41 17.16 6.77
CA HIS A 145 -7.98 16.25 7.83
C HIS A 145 -6.56 15.74 7.59
N GLY A 146 -6.08 15.68 6.35
CA GLY A 146 -4.69 15.35 6.02
C GLY A 146 -3.69 16.15 6.82
N ARG A 147 -3.89 17.48 6.90
CA ARG A 147 -3.07 18.41 7.66
C ARG A 147 -3.41 18.42 9.15
N ASP A 148 -4.71 18.57 9.47
CA ASP A 148 -5.16 18.97 10.80
C ASP A 148 -5.32 17.78 11.76
N VAL A 149 -5.52 16.58 11.24
CA VAL A 149 -5.67 15.34 12.01
C VAL A 149 -4.50 14.38 11.73
N TYR A 150 -4.31 13.95 10.49
CA TYR A 150 -3.37 12.86 10.19
C TYR A 150 -1.91 13.28 10.31
N ALA A 151 -1.49 14.38 9.67
CA ALA A 151 -0.11 14.87 9.79
C ALA A 151 0.20 15.29 11.24
N TYR A 152 -0.74 15.94 11.91
CA TYR A 152 -0.56 16.37 13.30
C TYR A 152 -0.45 15.19 14.27
N THR A 153 -1.34 14.20 14.18
CA THR A 153 -1.27 12.98 15.01
C THR A 153 0.00 12.18 14.72
N GLY A 154 0.30 11.97 13.43
CA GLY A 154 1.49 11.22 13.00
C GLY A 154 2.79 11.86 13.47
N ALA A 155 2.89 13.18 13.40
CA ALA A 155 4.05 13.91 13.88
C ALA A 155 4.23 13.79 15.39
N ARG A 156 3.15 13.93 16.18
CA ARG A 156 3.18 13.79 17.64
C ARG A 156 3.60 12.38 18.06
N LEU A 157 3.10 11.37 17.35
CA LEU A 157 3.48 9.97 17.59
C LEU A 157 4.95 9.73 17.21
N ALA A 158 5.39 10.14 16.02
CA ALA A 158 6.78 9.97 15.57
C ALA A 158 7.80 10.70 16.44
N ALA A 159 7.43 11.88 16.97
CA ALA A 159 8.26 12.66 17.87
C ALA A 159 8.25 12.13 19.33
N GLY A 160 7.38 11.16 19.67
CA GLY A 160 7.21 10.69 21.03
C GLY A 160 6.53 11.70 21.97
N VAL A 161 5.81 12.68 21.40
CA VAL A 161 5.00 13.66 22.16
C VAL A 161 3.75 13.00 22.75
N ILE A 162 3.26 11.96 22.08
CA ILE A 162 2.21 11.06 22.56
C ILE A 162 2.69 9.61 22.41
N THR A 163 2.19 8.74 23.29
CA THR A 163 2.30 7.29 23.12
C THR A 163 1.24 6.78 22.15
N TYR A 164 1.34 5.51 21.77
CA TYR A 164 0.34 4.90 20.88
C TYR A 164 -1.04 4.82 21.59
N GLU A 165 -1.06 4.57 22.91
CA GLU A 165 -2.27 4.51 23.72
C GLU A 165 -2.99 5.87 23.79
N GLU A 166 -2.22 6.96 23.77
CA GLU A 166 -2.76 8.33 23.81
C GLU A 166 -3.33 8.81 22.46
N VAL A 167 -3.20 8.02 21.40
CA VAL A 167 -3.90 8.28 20.12
C VAL A 167 -5.41 8.27 20.34
N GLY A 168 -5.92 7.31 21.14
CA GLY A 168 -7.33 7.17 21.47
C GLY A 168 -7.71 5.73 21.81
N LYS A 169 -9.00 5.44 21.78
CA LYS A 169 -9.52 4.12 22.17
C LYS A 169 -9.06 3.03 21.18
N GLU A 170 -8.78 1.86 21.72
CA GLU A 170 -8.54 0.66 20.92
C GLU A 170 -9.82 0.20 20.22
N LEU A 171 -9.68 -0.26 18.98
CA LEU A 171 -10.74 -0.84 18.18
C LEU A 171 -10.45 -2.32 17.89
N PRO A 172 -11.49 -3.16 17.78
CA PRO A 172 -11.32 -4.52 17.26
C PRO A 172 -10.74 -4.50 15.84
N LEU A 173 -9.85 -5.42 15.52
CA LEU A 173 -9.31 -5.54 14.15
C LEU A 173 -10.39 -5.89 13.12
N SER A 174 -11.49 -6.51 13.55
CA SER A 174 -12.67 -6.77 12.71
C SER A 174 -13.39 -5.51 12.26
N ASP A 175 -13.12 -4.36 12.87
CA ASP A 175 -13.72 -3.08 12.49
C ASP A 175 -13.00 -2.41 11.31
N ILE A 176 -11.82 -2.92 10.90
CA ILE A 176 -11.09 -2.39 9.74
C ILE A 176 -11.96 -2.48 8.51
N VAL A 177 -12.16 -1.33 7.85
CA VAL A 177 -12.85 -1.29 6.56
C VAL A 177 -11.92 -1.85 5.48
N GLU A 178 -12.39 -2.86 4.76
CA GLU A 178 -11.63 -3.50 3.69
C GLU A 178 -12.28 -3.31 2.33
N LEU A 179 -11.44 -3.18 1.30
CA LEU A 179 -11.84 -3.18 -0.10
C LEU A 179 -11.93 -4.62 -0.61
N ASP A 180 -12.74 -4.83 -1.63
CA ASP A 180 -12.74 -6.09 -2.36
C ASP A 180 -11.40 -6.30 -3.07
N VAL A 181 -10.76 -7.42 -2.80
CA VAL A 181 -9.52 -7.88 -3.45
C VAL A 181 -9.80 -9.17 -4.18
N VAL A 182 -9.42 -9.24 -5.44
CA VAL A 182 -9.59 -10.45 -6.25
C VAL A 182 -8.60 -11.52 -5.80
N GLU A 183 -9.15 -12.66 -5.34
CA GLU A 183 -8.32 -13.83 -5.01
C GLU A 183 -7.87 -14.54 -6.29
N THR A 184 -6.69 -15.16 -6.22
CA THR A 184 -6.23 -16.03 -7.30
C THR A 184 -7.06 -17.32 -7.31
N GLU A 185 -7.48 -17.73 -8.50
CA GLU A 185 -8.12 -19.02 -8.74
C GLU A 185 -7.16 -19.91 -9.53
N TYR A 186 -6.80 -21.08 -8.98
CA TYR A 186 -6.09 -22.12 -9.70
C TYR A 186 -7.08 -23.15 -10.23
N ASP A 187 -7.01 -23.41 -11.54
CA ASP A 187 -7.82 -24.43 -12.23
C ASP A 187 -6.90 -25.55 -12.73
N ALA A 188 -6.96 -26.69 -12.04
CA ALA A 188 -6.11 -27.84 -12.38
C ALA A 188 -6.51 -28.50 -13.70
N ALA A 189 -7.81 -28.45 -14.08
CA ALA A 189 -8.29 -29.08 -15.31
C ALA A 189 -7.85 -28.26 -16.55
N GLU A 190 -7.93 -26.94 -16.44
CA GLU A 190 -7.45 -26.02 -17.49
C GLU A 190 -5.94 -25.76 -17.44
N LYS A 191 -5.24 -26.23 -16.39
CA LYS A 191 -3.85 -25.87 -16.08
C LYS A 191 -3.65 -24.34 -16.13
N SER A 192 -4.49 -23.59 -15.40
CA SER A 192 -4.50 -22.14 -15.45
C SER A 192 -4.61 -21.48 -14.08
N VAL A 193 -4.10 -20.26 -13.97
CA VAL A 193 -4.33 -19.36 -12.86
C VAL A 193 -5.05 -18.10 -13.35
N LYS A 194 -6.01 -17.62 -12.57
CA LYS A 194 -6.84 -16.46 -12.88
C LYS A 194 -6.73 -15.43 -11.76
N GLY A 195 -6.77 -14.16 -12.11
CA GLY A 195 -6.74 -13.04 -11.18
C GLY A 195 -7.14 -11.75 -11.88
N CYS A 196 -6.65 -10.62 -11.38
CA CYS A 196 -6.82 -9.33 -12.04
C CYS A 196 -5.49 -8.56 -12.14
N VAL A 197 -5.50 -7.47 -12.89
CA VAL A 197 -4.41 -6.49 -12.91
C VAL A 197 -4.66 -5.53 -11.76
N ASP A 198 -3.93 -5.71 -10.64
CA ASP A 198 -4.09 -4.88 -9.45
C ASP A 198 -3.63 -3.44 -9.69
N ILE A 199 -2.42 -3.29 -10.20
CA ILE A 199 -1.77 -1.99 -10.31
C ILE A 199 -0.74 -1.98 -11.45
N LEU A 200 -0.34 -0.79 -11.89
CA LEU A 200 0.78 -0.62 -12.81
C LEU A 200 2.06 -0.29 -12.04
N ASP A 201 3.19 -0.78 -12.53
CA ASP A 201 4.45 -0.10 -12.35
C ASP A 201 4.40 1.18 -13.21
N VAL A 202 4.02 2.28 -12.58
CA VAL A 202 3.53 3.49 -13.29
C VAL A 202 4.56 4.03 -14.28
N ARG A 203 5.84 4.02 -13.90
CA ARG A 203 6.91 4.59 -14.73
C ARG A 203 7.16 3.76 -16.00
N PHE A 204 7.10 2.44 -15.87
CA PHE A 204 7.44 1.51 -16.95
C PHE A 204 6.22 0.94 -17.66
N GLY A 205 5.02 1.03 -17.05
CA GLY A 205 3.78 0.49 -17.62
C GLY A 205 3.72 -1.02 -17.64
N SER A 206 4.46 -1.69 -16.76
CA SER A 206 4.32 -3.12 -16.49
C SER A 206 3.06 -3.37 -15.67
N LEU A 207 2.38 -4.48 -15.94
CA LEU A 207 1.19 -4.89 -15.19
C LEU A 207 1.63 -5.71 -13.98
N TRP A 208 1.13 -5.39 -12.80
CA TRP A 208 1.27 -6.20 -11.60
C TRP A 208 -0.09 -6.79 -11.25
N THR A 209 -0.13 -8.11 -11.12
CA THR A 209 -1.39 -8.85 -10.97
C THR A 209 -1.64 -9.26 -9.53
N SER A 210 -2.89 -9.66 -9.22
CA SER A 210 -3.24 -10.28 -7.95
C SER A 210 -2.65 -11.69 -7.79
N ILE A 211 -2.20 -12.32 -8.89
CA ILE A 211 -1.69 -13.69 -8.87
C ILE A 211 -0.37 -13.75 -8.09
N SER A 212 -0.38 -14.51 -6.97
CA SER A 212 0.84 -14.71 -6.19
C SER A 212 1.84 -15.62 -6.92
N ARG A 213 3.12 -15.49 -6.57
CA ARG A 213 4.15 -16.44 -7.03
C ARG A 213 3.75 -17.88 -6.73
N ASP A 214 3.23 -18.14 -5.54
CA ASP A 214 2.93 -19.49 -5.07
C ASP A 214 1.74 -20.09 -5.83
N ASP A 215 0.74 -19.29 -6.19
CA ASP A 215 -0.35 -19.72 -7.05
C ASP A 215 0.13 -20.02 -8.48
N PHE A 216 0.96 -19.14 -9.04
CA PHE A 216 1.54 -19.36 -10.36
C PHE A 216 2.42 -20.61 -10.39
N TYR A 217 3.11 -20.91 -9.28
CA TYR A 217 3.99 -22.09 -9.19
C TYR A 217 3.23 -23.42 -9.16
N GLN A 218 1.90 -23.42 -8.97
CA GLN A 218 1.07 -24.61 -9.15
C GLN A 218 1.05 -25.08 -10.63
N LEU A 219 1.41 -24.19 -11.58
CA LEU A 219 1.60 -24.55 -12.98
C LEU A 219 2.98 -25.19 -13.25
N ASN A 220 3.84 -25.35 -12.24
CA ASN A 220 5.24 -25.79 -12.38
C ASN A 220 6.01 -24.97 -13.44
N PRO A 221 6.09 -23.64 -13.30
CA PRO A 221 6.67 -22.80 -14.31
C PRO A 221 8.18 -23.02 -14.45
N GLU A 222 8.67 -22.95 -15.68
CA GLU A 222 10.09 -23.03 -16.02
C GLU A 222 10.49 -21.81 -16.85
N PHE A 223 11.67 -21.25 -16.56
CA PHE A 223 12.21 -20.14 -17.35
C PHE A 223 12.42 -20.57 -18.81
N GLY A 224 12.10 -19.68 -19.73
CA GLY A 224 12.15 -19.94 -21.17
C GLY A 224 10.89 -20.58 -21.73
N LYS A 225 10.01 -21.16 -20.90
CA LYS A 225 8.71 -21.68 -21.36
C LYS A 225 7.71 -20.56 -21.62
N ARG A 226 6.79 -20.82 -22.55
CA ARG A 226 5.70 -19.89 -22.89
C ARG A 226 4.41 -20.33 -22.22
N TYR A 227 3.61 -19.32 -21.86
CA TYR A 227 2.29 -19.47 -21.27
C TYR A 227 1.31 -18.66 -22.09
N GLU A 228 0.11 -19.18 -22.30
CA GLU A 228 -0.97 -18.38 -22.88
C GLU A 228 -1.45 -17.37 -21.83
N VAL A 229 -1.35 -16.10 -22.17
CA VAL A 229 -1.86 -14.99 -21.34
C VAL A 229 -3.06 -14.38 -22.03
N SER A 230 -4.21 -14.37 -21.34
CA SER A 230 -5.42 -13.70 -21.80
C SER A 230 -5.80 -12.62 -20.79
N ILE A 231 -6.01 -11.39 -21.27
CA ILE A 231 -6.46 -10.26 -20.45
C ILE A 231 -7.81 -9.80 -20.97
N PHE A 232 -8.76 -9.62 -20.06
CA PHE A 232 -10.13 -9.21 -20.37
C PHE A 232 -10.44 -7.90 -19.65
N HIS A 233 -11.08 -6.98 -20.35
CA HIS A 233 -11.75 -5.86 -19.73
C HIS A 233 -13.23 -6.20 -19.62
N GLU A 234 -13.72 -6.38 -18.39
CA GLU A 234 -15.01 -7.01 -18.14
C GLU A 234 -15.09 -8.39 -18.79
N ASN A 235 -15.88 -8.54 -19.86
CA ASN A 235 -16.01 -9.80 -20.62
C ASN A 235 -15.38 -9.72 -22.02
N MET A 236 -14.78 -8.61 -22.40
CA MET A 236 -14.16 -8.42 -23.71
C MET A 236 -12.67 -8.77 -23.66
N LEU A 237 -12.23 -9.62 -24.58
CA LEU A 237 -10.82 -9.97 -24.74
C LEU A 237 -10.03 -8.73 -25.21
N ALA A 238 -9.13 -8.23 -24.37
CA ALA A 238 -8.26 -7.10 -24.67
C ALA A 238 -6.88 -7.54 -25.19
N TYR A 239 -6.40 -8.68 -24.71
CA TYR A 239 -5.10 -9.22 -25.11
C TYR A 239 -5.12 -10.73 -25.01
N GLN A 240 -4.50 -11.42 -26.01
CA GLN A 240 -4.18 -12.84 -25.92
C GLN A 240 -2.91 -13.13 -26.72
N ASN A 241 -1.93 -13.75 -26.07
CA ASN A 241 -0.70 -14.19 -26.73
C ASN A 241 0.03 -15.22 -25.88
N GLN A 242 1.00 -15.90 -26.50
CA GLN A 242 1.97 -16.74 -25.81
C GLN A 242 3.13 -15.87 -25.33
N VAL A 243 3.29 -15.76 -24.02
CA VAL A 243 4.30 -14.93 -23.35
C VAL A 243 5.30 -15.82 -22.64
N VAL A 244 6.59 -15.56 -22.84
CA VAL A 244 7.66 -16.33 -22.21
C VAL A 244 7.80 -15.92 -20.73
N TYR A 245 7.99 -16.91 -19.85
CA TYR A 245 8.36 -16.68 -18.45
C TYR A 245 9.87 -16.59 -18.33
N GLN A 246 10.36 -15.47 -17.77
CA GLN A 246 11.78 -15.21 -17.64
C GLN A 246 12.16 -14.65 -16.28
N HIS A 247 13.42 -14.78 -15.92
CA HIS A 247 13.97 -14.29 -14.67
C HIS A 247 14.15 -12.76 -14.70
N SER A 248 14.51 -12.20 -15.87
CA SER A 248 14.77 -10.77 -16.03
C SER A 248 14.33 -10.22 -17.38
N PHE A 249 14.17 -8.91 -17.46
CA PHE A 249 13.76 -8.22 -18.70
C PHE A 249 14.74 -8.42 -19.86
N ALA A 250 16.05 -8.47 -19.56
CA ALA A 250 17.10 -8.56 -20.58
C ALA A 250 17.16 -9.92 -21.30
N GLU A 251 16.41 -10.92 -20.82
CA GLU A 251 16.37 -12.27 -21.43
C GLU A 251 15.41 -12.36 -22.63
N VAL A 252 14.74 -11.28 -22.95
CA VAL A 252 13.92 -11.16 -24.16
C VAL A 252 14.38 -9.98 -25.01
N PRO A 253 14.18 -10.00 -26.34
CA PRO A 253 14.49 -8.86 -27.20
C PRO A 253 13.74 -7.59 -26.77
N VAL A 254 14.32 -6.43 -27.03
CA VAL A 254 13.66 -5.13 -26.84
C VAL A 254 12.32 -5.10 -27.59
N GLY A 255 11.27 -4.63 -26.95
CA GLY A 255 9.91 -4.62 -27.48
C GLY A 255 9.14 -5.92 -27.31
N SER A 256 9.75 -6.99 -26.78
CA SER A 256 9.08 -8.27 -26.55
C SER A 256 8.45 -8.36 -25.17
N PRO A 257 7.24 -8.98 -25.05
CA PRO A 257 6.60 -9.20 -23.76
C PRO A 257 7.22 -10.37 -23.00
N LEU A 258 7.18 -10.30 -21.65
CA LEU A 258 7.58 -11.36 -20.75
C LEU A 258 6.67 -11.42 -19.52
N LEU A 259 6.54 -12.63 -18.95
CA LEU A 259 6.08 -12.88 -17.59
C LEU A 259 7.29 -12.90 -16.66
N TYR A 260 7.14 -12.37 -15.45
CA TYR A 260 8.18 -12.38 -14.42
C TYR A 260 7.55 -12.33 -13.01
N ILE A 261 8.34 -12.61 -11.98
CA ILE A 261 7.92 -12.37 -10.60
C ILE A 261 8.45 -11.01 -10.16
N ASN A 262 7.55 -10.14 -9.73
CA ASN A 262 7.88 -8.78 -9.29
C ASN A 262 8.41 -8.73 -7.86
N SER A 263 8.81 -7.53 -7.39
CA SER A 263 9.43 -7.31 -6.08
C SER A 263 8.51 -7.54 -4.86
N VAL A 264 7.21 -7.70 -5.08
CA VAL A 264 6.24 -8.08 -4.04
C VAL A 264 5.73 -9.51 -4.19
N TYR A 265 6.50 -10.35 -4.92
CA TYR A 265 6.21 -11.77 -5.15
C TYR A 265 4.87 -12.03 -5.84
N ARG A 266 4.51 -11.18 -6.80
CA ARG A 266 3.36 -11.33 -7.68
C ARG A 266 3.80 -11.52 -9.12
N VAL A 267 2.95 -12.15 -9.94
CA VAL A 267 3.20 -12.24 -11.37
C VAL A 267 3.06 -10.86 -12.00
N GLY A 268 4.10 -10.45 -12.72
CA GLY A 268 4.09 -9.25 -13.54
C GLY A 268 4.14 -9.60 -15.02
N ILE A 269 3.64 -8.68 -15.86
CA ILE A 269 3.74 -8.74 -17.30
C ILE A 269 4.32 -7.43 -17.78
N ALA A 270 5.38 -7.51 -18.57
CA ALA A 270 6.07 -6.32 -19.08
C ALA A 270 6.44 -6.46 -20.54
N ILE A 271 6.83 -5.34 -21.15
CA ILE A 271 7.57 -5.30 -22.42
C ILE A 271 8.99 -4.82 -22.11
N ASN A 272 9.99 -5.57 -22.57
CA ASN A 272 11.37 -5.11 -22.40
C ASN A 272 11.59 -3.75 -23.08
N GLN A 273 11.95 -2.71 -22.29
CA GLN A 273 12.08 -1.31 -22.70
C GLN A 273 10.82 -0.71 -23.35
N GLY A 274 9.63 -1.19 -22.95
CA GLY A 274 8.34 -0.70 -23.45
C GLY A 274 7.27 -0.69 -22.37
N SER A 275 6.13 -0.07 -22.66
CA SER A 275 4.97 -0.06 -21.76
C SER A 275 3.90 -1.02 -22.25
N PHE A 276 3.67 -2.10 -21.48
CA PHE A 276 2.62 -3.07 -21.81
C PHE A 276 1.23 -2.42 -21.73
N ALA A 277 0.98 -1.65 -20.67
CA ALA A 277 -0.30 -0.98 -20.47
C ALA A 277 -0.67 -0.06 -21.65
N ARG A 278 0.30 0.73 -22.14
CA ARG A 278 0.07 1.62 -23.30
C ARG A 278 -0.03 0.86 -24.61
N ALA A 279 0.83 -0.14 -24.83
CA ALA A 279 0.85 -0.91 -26.10
C ALA A 279 -0.48 -1.63 -26.34
N TYR A 280 -1.14 -2.12 -25.29
CA TYR A 280 -2.36 -2.92 -25.38
C TYR A 280 -3.58 -2.26 -24.72
N ASN A 281 -3.47 -1.00 -24.31
CA ASN A 281 -4.54 -0.24 -23.65
C ASN A 281 -5.14 -0.98 -22.44
N VAL A 282 -4.28 -1.55 -21.58
CA VAL A 282 -4.67 -2.30 -20.38
C VAL A 282 -4.66 -1.37 -19.17
N GLY A 283 -5.76 -1.36 -18.40
CA GLY A 283 -5.89 -0.66 -17.13
C GLY A 283 -5.75 -1.57 -15.93
N THR A 284 -6.25 -1.12 -14.78
CA THR A 284 -6.16 -1.80 -13.49
C THR A 284 -7.53 -1.95 -12.82
N GLY A 285 -7.58 -2.79 -11.79
CA GLY A 285 -8.77 -3.02 -10.98
C GLY A 285 -9.52 -4.30 -11.34
N THR A 286 -10.59 -4.57 -10.61
CA THR A 286 -11.34 -5.83 -10.66
C THR A 286 -11.98 -6.12 -12.02
N ASN A 287 -12.15 -5.10 -12.85
CA ASN A 287 -12.69 -5.23 -14.22
C ASN A 287 -11.63 -5.70 -15.24
N TRP A 288 -10.34 -5.67 -14.86
CA TRP A 288 -9.23 -6.13 -15.70
C TRP A 288 -8.78 -7.51 -15.25
N LYS A 289 -9.48 -8.54 -15.74
CA LYS A 289 -9.20 -9.94 -15.41
C LYS A 289 -8.06 -10.48 -16.25
N ILE A 290 -7.26 -11.35 -15.64
CA ILE A 290 -6.17 -12.04 -16.31
C ILE A 290 -6.25 -13.54 -16.08
N ARG A 291 -5.94 -14.31 -17.13
CA ARG A 291 -5.73 -15.76 -17.08
C ARG A 291 -4.37 -16.09 -17.67
N ILE A 292 -3.61 -16.92 -16.97
CA ILE A 292 -2.34 -17.49 -17.43
C ILE A 292 -2.50 -18.99 -17.45
N ARG A 293 -2.28 -19.61 -18.61
CA ARG A 293 -2.47 -21.04 -18.83
C ARG A 293 -1.16 -21.69 -19.32
N ALA A 294 -0.82 -22.85 -18.76
CA ALA A 294 0.27 -23.67 -19.29
C ALA A 294 -0.09 -24.18 -20.68
N ILE A 295 0.90 -24.17 -21.58
CA ILE A 295 0.80 -24.73 -22.93
C ILE A 295 1.55 -26.05 -22.92
N ASP A 296 0.93 -27.12 -23.42
CA ASP A 296 1.55 -28.45 -23.53
C ASP A 296 2.68 -28.45 -24.54
#